data_5a6a66b88d8400c0502905002c905bf6
#
_entry.id   5a6a66b88d8400c0502905002c905bf6
#
_cell.length_a   1.000
_cell.length_b   1.000
_cell.length_c   1.000
_cell.angle_alpha   90.00
_cell.angle_beta   90.00
_cell.angle_gamma   90.00
#
_symmetry.space_group_name_H-M   'P 1'
#
loop_
_entity.id
_entity.type
_entity.pdbx_description
1 polymer ?
#
loop_
_entity_poly.entity_id
_entity_poly.type
_entity_poly.pdbx_seq_one_letter_code
_entity_poly.pdbx_strand_id
1 'polypeptide(L)' 'MLEEKQLKFHIESYGNIAHLWSSYALYSDGKQVGRGINSIQAIKEAGGWRVAGIMVQAESATAPLPKEYLP' A
#
# COMPACT_ATOMS: atom_id res chain seq x y z
N MET A 1 -0.23 -2.87 -21.02
CA MET A 1 -0.97 -3.31 -19.83
C MET A 1 -0.36 -2.72 -18.58
N LEU A 2 -1.20 -2.25 -17.67
CA LEU A 2 -0.75 -1.66 -16.43
C LEU A 2 -0.73 -2.71 -15.32
N GLU A 3 0.41 -2.82 -14.62
CA GLU A 3 0.54 -3.73 -13.49
C GLU A 3 0.95 -2.98 -12.24
N GLU A 4 0.38 -3.37 -11.10
CA GLU A 4 0.80 -2.88 -9.80
C GLU A 4 1.52 -4.00 -9.06
N LYS A 5 2.69 -3.70 -8.48
CA LYS A 5 3.44 -4.66 -7.66
C LYS A 5 3.64 -4.08 -6.28
N GLN A 6 3.35 -4.89 -5.26
CA GLN A 6 3.65 -4.52 -3.88
C GLN A 6 5.16 -4.61 -3.65
N LEU A 7 5.73 -3.59 -3.03
CA LEU A 7 7.17 -3.55 -2.73
C LEU A 7 7.46 -3.97 -1.30
N LYS A 8 6.89 -3.27 -0.33
CA LYS A 8 7.05 -3.54 1.10
C LYS A 8 5.75 -3.26 1.80
N PHE A 9 5.58 -3.83 2.98
CA PHE A 9 4.40 -3.54 3.79
C PHE A 9 4.72 -3.60 5.27
N HIS A 10 3.89 -2.93 6.06
CA HIS A 10 3.97 -2.92 7.51
C HIS A 10 2.56 -2.94 8.07
N ILE A 11 2.27 -3.91 8.92
CA ILE A 11 0.93 -4.11 9.50
C ILE A 11 0.99 -3.84 11.00
N GLU A 12 0.02 -3.08 11.49
CA GLU A 12 -0.22 -2.89 12.92
C GLU A 12 -1.67 -3.28 13.19
N SER A 13 -1.90 -3.93 14.31
CA SER A 13 -3.26 -4.35 14.66
C SER A 13 -3.51 -4.22 16.15
N TYR A 14 -4.78 -4.00 16.48
CA TYR A 14 -5.25 -4.01 17.86
C TYR A 14 -6.68 -4.53 17.87
N GLY A 15 -6.90 -5.65 18.56
CA GLY A 15 -8.22 -6.25 18.61
C GLY A 15 -8.75 -6.56 17.20
N ASN A 16 -9.88 -5.99 16.86
CA ASN A 16 -10.55 -6.23 15.59
C ASN A 16 -10.23 -5.18 14.53
N ILE A 17 -9.25 -4.32 14.75
CA ILE A 17 -8.85 -3.33 13.76
C ILE A 17 -7.39 -3.50 13.40
N ALA A 18 -7.06 -3.16 12.14
CA ALA A 18 -5.69 -3.21 11.66
C ALA A 18 -5.44 -2.07 10.68
N HIS A 19 -4.18 -1.70 10.56
CA HIS A 19 -3.74 -0.74 9.56
C HIS A 19 -2.54 -1.32 8.82
N LEU A 20 -2.54 -1.15 7.51
CA LEU A 20 -1.48 -1.65 6.64
C LEU A 20 -0.94 -0.49 5.79
N TRP A 21 0.37 -0.24 5.92
CA TRP A 21 1.13 0.56 4.97
C TRP A 21 1.65 -0.39 3.90
N SER A 22 1.38 -0.10 2.65
CA SER A 22 1.82 -0.96 1.54
C SER A 22 2.33 -0.10 0.40
N SER A 23 3.64 -0.14 0.16
CA SER A 23 4.21 0.58 -0.97
C SER A 23 4.06 -0.25 -2.25
N TYR A 24 3.96 0.45 -3.38
CA TYR A 24 3.71 -0.17 -4.67
C TYR A 24 4.54 0.48 -5.77
N ALA A 25 4.73 -0.25 -6.85
CA ALA A 25 5.26 0.29 -8.09
C ALA A 25 4.29 -0.04 -9.21
N LEU A 26 4.09 0.91 -10.10
CA LEU A 26 3.26 0.74 -11.30
C LEU A 26 4.16 0.52 -12.50
N TYR A 27 3.79 -0.44 -13.33
CA TYR A 27 4.50 -0.76 -14.56
C TYR A 27 3.54 -0.69 -15.73
N SER A 28 4.00 -0.11 -16.84
CA SER A 28 3.28 -0.09 -18.09
C SER A 28 4.17 -0.77 -19.13
N ASP A 29 3.70 -1.91 -19.65
CA ASP A 29 4.43 -2.70 -20.63
C ASP A 29 5.88 -2.99 -20.21
N GLY A 30 6.05 -3.37 -18.93
CA GLY A 30 7.32 -3.75 -18.37
C GLY A 30 8.20 -2.61 -17.86
N LYS A 31 7.75 -1.36 -18.03
CA LYS A 31 8.49 -0.18 -17.55
C LYS A 31 7.82 0.44 -16.35
N GLN A 32 8.61 0.76 -15.32
CA GLN A 32 8.09 1.44 -14.15
C GLN A 32 7.67 2.87 -14.51
N VAL A 33 6.42 3.20 -14.25
CA VAL A 33 5.85 4.51 -14.55
C VAL A 33 5.47 5.30 -13.31
N GLY A 34 5.52 4.69 -12.13
CA GLY A 34 5.23 5.39 -10.88
C GLY A 34 5.40 4.49 -9.68
N ARG A 35 5.44 5.13 -8.50
CA ARG A 35 5.47 4.45 -7.21
C ARG A 35 4.60 5.22 -6.24
N GLY A 36 4.29 4.61 -5.12
CA GLY A 36 3.55 5.27 -4.07
C GLY A 36 3.30 4.36 -2.90
N ILE A 37 2.39 4.79 -2.03
CA ILE A 37 2.07 4.04 -0.83
C ILE A 37 0.56 4.03 -0.62
N ASN A 38 0.05 2.87 -0.20
CA ASN A 38 -1.34 2.70 0.20
C ASN A 38 -1.42 2.70 1.72
N SER A 39 -2.40 3.43 2.25
CA SER A 39 -2.77 3.40 3.66
C SER A 39 -4.10 2.67 3.73
N ILE A 40 -4.10 1.47 4.31
CA ILE A 40 -5.27 0.59 4.28
C ILE A 40 -5.73 0.32 5.70
N GLN A 41 -7.02 0.57 5.95
CA GLN A 41 -7.64 0.23 7.21
C GLN A 41 -8.47 -1.03 7.02
N ALA A 42 -8.40 -1.95 7.99
CA ALA A 42 -9.13 -3.20 7.93
C ALA A 42 -9.83 -3.47 9.25
N ILE A 43 -10.95 -4.18 9.16
CA ILE A 43 -11.73 -4.57 10.33
C ILE A 43 -11.98 -6.07 10.28
N LYS A 44 -11.88 -6.73 11.42
CA LYS A 44 -12.18 -8.16 11.53
C LYS A 44 -13.64 -8.35 11.90
N GLU A 45 -14.33 -9.11 11.08
CA GLU A 45 -15.72 -9.48 11.27
C GLU A 45 -15.86 -11.00 11.33
N ALA A 46 -17.08 -11.50 11.50
CA ALA A 46 -17.33 -12.94 11.61
C ALA A 46 -16.78 -13.75 10.42
N GLY A 47 -16.80 -13.17 9.22
CA GLY A 47 -16.33 -13.82 8.01
C GLY A 47 -14.85 -13.61 7.71
N GLY A 48 -14.12 -12.89 8.56
CA GLY A 48 -12.70 -12.59 8.35
C GLY A 48 -12.41 -11.10 8.26
N TRP A 49 -11.22 -10.76 7.77
CA TRP A 49 -10.80 -9.37 7.63
C TRP A 49 -11.44 -8.72 6.41
N ARG A 50 -11.86 -7.47 6.56
CA ARG A 50 -12.42 -6.68 5.46
C ARG A 50 -11.75 -5.33 5.42
N VAL A 51 -11.55 -4.82 4.20
CA VAL A 51 -11.01 -3.46 4.01
C VAL A 51 -12.09 -2.45 4.33
N ALA A 52 -11.79 -1.55 5.27
CA ALA A 52 -12.70 -0.49 5.68
C ALA A 52 -12.43 0.82 4.94
N GLY A 53 -11.18 1.05 4.50
CA GLY A 53 -10.84 2.24 3.76
C GLY A 53 -9.44 2.16 3.20
N ILE A 54 -9.20 2.90 2.12
CA ILE A 54 -7.88 2.99 1.47
C ILE A 54 -7.63 4.44 1.10
N MET A 55 -6.41 4.91 1.40
CA MET A 55 -5.91 6.17 0.88
C MET A 55 -4.61 5.90 0.15
N VAL A 56 -4.36 6.62 -0.92
CA VAL A 56 -3.19 6.41 -1.77
C VAL A 56 -2.43 7.72 -1.91
N GLN A 57 -1.12 7.66 -1.72
CA GLN A 57 -0.24 8.80 -1.99
C GLN A 57 0.77 8.38 -3.04
N ALA A 58 0.70 8.99 -4.21
CA ALA A 58 1.70 8.78 -5.25
C ALA A 58 3.01 9.45 -4.85
N GLU A 59 4.12 8.81 -5.13
CA GLU A 59 5.44 9.40 -4.91
C GLU A 59 5.63 10.62 -5.79
N SER A 60 6.20 11.67 -5.22
CA SER A 60 6.53 12.91 -5.93
C SER A 60 7.78 13.53 -5.32
N ALA A 61 8.24 14.64 -5.91
CA ALA A 61 9.41 15.35 -5.38
C ALA A 61 9.19 15.84 -3.95
N THR A 62 7.93 16.14 -3.57
CA THR A 62 7.59 16.60 -2.22
C THR A 62 7.15 15.50 -1.29
N ALA A 63 6.96 14.29 -1.82
CA ALA A 63 6.56 13.11 -1.04
C ALA A 63 7.32 11.89 -1.57
N PRO A 64 8.65 11.84 -1.38
CA PRO A 64 9.44 10.68 -1.84
C PRO A 64 9.14 9.46 -0.98
N LEU A 65 9.24 8.28 -1.58
CA LEU A 65 9.04 7.03 -0.86
C LEU A 65 10.14 6.85 0.18
N PRO A 66 9.79 6.60 1.47
CA PRO A 66 10.80 6.34 2.49
C PRO A 66 11.62 5.07 2.17
N LYS A 67 12.87 5.06 2.59
CA LYS A 67 13.79 3.94 2.32
C LYS A 67 13.24 2.59 2.78
N GLU A 68 12.58 2.56 3.93
CA GLU A 68 12.03 1.34 4.50
C GLU A 68 10.92 0.73 3.65
N TYR A 69 10.39 1.48 2.68
CA TYR A 69 9.35 0.99 1.77
C TYR A 69 9.87 0.69 0.37
N LEU A 70 11.19 0.75 0.17
CA LEU A 70 11.83 0.34 -1.08
C LEU A 70 12.38 -1.07 -0.95
N PRO A 71 12.39 -1.85 -2.05
CA PRO A 71 12.99 -3.19 -2.03
C PRO A 71 14.49 -3.17 -1.84
#